data_db2f96fbca1030d3ce47a7835e4e836e
#
_entry.id   db2f96fbca1030d3ce47a7835e4e836e
#
_cell.length_a   1.000
_cell.length_b   1.000
_cell.length_c   1.000
_cell.angle_alpha   90.00
_cell.angle_beta   90.00
_cell.angle_gamma   90.00
#
_symmetry.space_group_name_H-M   'P 1'
#
loop_
_entity.id
_entity.type
_entity.pdbx_description
1 polymer ?
#
loop_
_entity_poly.entity_id
_entity_poly.type
_entity_poly.pdbx_seq_one_letter_code
_entity_poly.pdbx_strand_id
1 'polypeptide(L)'
;MPNYKRIFLNGYSYFLTIKTYQNNPILIENIALLRESFKESKRKYCFEIEAVVILPDHIHMILTPENAEDYPHIIRTIKTYFSRHLNPKYYEHLFQSQSQIDNRYKPVWQRRYYEHTIRDEKDFNRRMDYIHYNPVKHEYVERANDWSFSSFQKYVKLGYYEQDWYDLSEDIDFE
;
A
#
# COMPACT_ATOMS: atom_id res chain seq x y z
N MET A 1 20.63 15.12 -0.48
CA MET A 1 19.30 14.49 -0.53
C MET A 1 18.62 14.92 -1.81
N PRO A 2 18.09 14.02 -2.61
CA PRO A 2 17.33 14.46 -3.78
C PRO A 2 16.11 15.26 -3.31
N ASN A 3 15.95 16.43 -3.90
CA ASN A 3 14.81 17.33 -3.65
C ASN A 3 13.60 16.76 -4.39
N TYR A 4 12.98 15.73 -3.80
CA TYR A 4 11.82 15.09 -4.39
C TYR A 4 10.61 16.03 -4.27
N LYS A 5 10.17 16.56 -5.41
CA LYS A 5 8.94 17.35 -5.50
C LYS A 5 7.81 16.42 -5.90
N ARG A 6 6.74 16.38 -5.10
CA ARG A 6 5.52 15.70 -5.47
C ARG A 6 4.86 16.37 -6.66
N ILE A 7 4.39 15.57 -7.58
CA ILE A 7 3.65 16.05 -8.76
C ILE A 7 2.16 15.85 -8.45
N PHE A 8 1.39 16.93 -8.50
CA PHE A 8 -0.05 16.92 -8.30
C PHE A 8 -0.72 17.19 -9.65
N LEU A 9 -1.30 16.16 -10.24
CA LEU A 9 -2.01 16.23 -11.51
C LEU A 9 -3.40 15.62 -11.33
N ASN A 10 -4.45 16.41 -11.49
CA ASN A 10 -5.83 15.93 -11.43
C ASN A 10 -6.10 14.91 -12.53
N GLY A 11 -6.85 13.85 -12.20
CA GLY A 11 -7.15 12.77 -13.12
C GLY A 11 -6.04 11.71 -13.26
N TYR A 12 -4.94 11.83 -12.51
CA TYR A 12 -3.88 10.83 -12.48
C TYR A 12 -4.01 9.89 -11.30
N SER A 13 -3.59 8.64 -11.55
CA SER A 13 -3.46 7.61 -10.52
C SER A 13 -2.03 7.54 -10.00
N TYR A 14 -1.88 7.14 -8.76
CA TYR A 14 -0.59 7.02 -8.09
C TYR A 14 -0.37 5.59 -7.63
N PHE A 15 0.74 4.99 -8.06
CA PHE A 15 1.22 3.75 -7.47
C PHE A 15 1.98 4.07 -6.18
N LEU A 16 1.64 3.39 -5.11
CA LEU A 16 2.15 3.67 -3.77
C LEU A 16 2.67 2.38 -3.11
N THR A 17 3.83 2.48 -2.44
CA THR A 17 4.33 1.45 -1.52
C THR A 17 4.47 2.03 -0.12
N ILE A 18 3.73 1.48 0.84
CA ILE A 18 3.71 1.93 2.22
C ILE A 18 4.24 0.80 3.09
N LYS A 19 5.37 1.00 3.75
CA LYS A 19 6.02 -0.02 4.59
C LYS A 19 5.85 0.26 6.09
N THR A 20 5.76 -0.80 6.87
CA THR A 20 5.83 -0.70 8.33
C THR A 20 7.25 -0.36 8.78
N TYR A 21 7.37 0.13 10.01
CA TYR A 21 8.66 0.43 10.61
C TYR A 21 9.47 -0.87 10.81
N GLN A 22 10.71 -0.89 10.32
CA GLN A 22 11.61 -2.04 10.36
C GLN A 22 11.00 -3.33 9.76
N ASN A 23 10.11 -3.19 8.76
CA ASN A 23 9.39 -4.28 8.12
C ASN A 23 8.64 -5.19 9.13
N ASN A 24 8.11 -4.60 10.19
CA ASN A 24 7.36 -5.32 11.23
C ASN A 24 6.07 -5.94 10.64
N PRO A 25 5.86 -7.28 10.70
CA PRO A 25 4.78 -7.98 9.98
C PRO A 25 3.42 -7.90 10.69
N ILE A 26 2.91 -6.70 10.93
CA ILE A 26 1.73 -6.43 11.75
C ILE A 26 0.42 -6.26 10.98
N LEU A 27 0.47 -6.14 9.64
CA LEU A 27 -0.71 -5.70 8.88
C LEU A 27 -1.79 -6.75 8.75
N ILE A 28 -1.41 -8.02 8.50
CA ILE A 28 -2.38 -9.10 8.30
C ILE A 28 -3.09 -9.43 9.62
N GLU A 29 -2.35 -9.52 10.73
CA GLU A 29 -2.95 -9.75 12.04
C GLU A 29 -3.90 -8.63 12.46
N ASN A 30 -3.65 -7.41 12.01
CA ASN A 30 -4.47 -6.23 12.30
C ASN A 30 -5.29 -5.77 11.09
N ILE A 31 -5.66 -6.68 10.18
CA ILE A 31 -6.34 -6.36 8.93
C ILE A 31 -7.68 -5.64 9.13
N ALA A 32 -8.41 -5.97 10.18
CA ALA A 32 -9.67 -5.31 10.51
C ALA A 32 -9.45 -3.82 10.84
N LEU A 33 -8.44 -3.52 11.64
CA LEU A 33 -8.04 -2.14 11.97
C LEU A 33 -7.55 -1.39 10.71
N LEU A 34 -6.79 -2.06 9.86
CA LEU A 34 -6.35 -1.47 8.60
C LEU A 34 -7.53 -1.11 7.71
N ARG A 35 -8.52 -2.00 7.57
CA ARG A 35 -9.75 -1.72 6.82
C ARG A 35 -10.52 -0.53 7.39
N GLU A 36 -10.63 -0.42 8.72
CA GLU A 36 -11.25 0.75 9.35
C GLU A 36 -10.48 2.04 9.07
N SER A 37 -9.14 2.01 9.03
CA SER A 37 -8.34 3.18 8.69
C SER A 37 -8.57 3.67 7.26
N PHE A 38 -8.79 2.75 6.31
CA PHE A 38 -9.19 3.11 4.95
C PHE A 38 -10.61 3.70 4.89
N LYS A 39 -11.57 3.13 5.63
CA LYS A 39 -12.92 3.69 5.72
C LYS A 39 -12.91 5.10 6.32
N GLU A 40 -12.13 5.33 7.36
CA GLU A 40 -11.99 6.66 7.96
C GLU A 40 -11.42 7.68 6.98
N SER A 41 -10.47 7.25 6.15
CA SER A 41 -9.93 8.11 5.08
C SER A 41 -10.99 8.40 4.00
N LYS A 42 -11.79 7.40 3.60
CA LYS A 42 -12.90 7.59 2.63
C LYS A 42 -14.03 8.48 3.15
N ARG A 43 -14.19 8.64 4.47
CA ARG A 43 -15.13 9.62 5.03
C ARG A 43 -14.70 11.07 4.83
N LYS A 44 -13.39 11.31 4.68
CA LYS A 44 -12.80 12.65 4.59
C LYS A 44 -12.41 13.06 3.19
N TYR A 45 -12.08 12.08 2.36
CA TYR A 45 -11.55 12.31 1.02
C TYR A 45 -12.24 11.40 0.01
N CYS A 46 -12.51 11.92 -1.17
CA CYS A 46 -13.02 11.15 -2.29
C CYS A 46 -11.84 10.57 -3.09
N PHE A 47 -11.75 9.24 -3.16
CA PHE A 47 -10.72 8.53 -3.92
C PHE A 47 -11.14 7.10 -4.23
N GLU A 48 -10.60 6.55 -5.30
CA GLU A 48 -10.74 5.13 -5.63
C GLU A 48 -9.42 4.37 -5.43
N ILE A 49 -9.55 3.11 -5.08
CA ILE A 49 -8.43 2.16 -5.06
C ILE A 49 -8.65 1.21 -6.22
N GLU A 50 -7.85 1.38 -7.25
CA GLU A 50 -7.95 0.58 -8.47
C GLU A 50 -7.42 -0.83 -8.20
N ALA A 51 -6.22 -0.94 -7.66
CA ALA A 51 -5.63 -2.21 -7.26
C ALA A 51 -4.96 -2.09 -5.90
N VAL A 52 -4.94 -3.18 -5.13
CA VAL A 52 -4.30 -3.24 -3.82
C VAL A 52 -3.87 -4.66 -3.49
N VAL A 53 -2.72 -4.78 -2.84
CA VAL A 53 -2.29 -5.96 -2.10
C VAL A 53 -1.77 -5.54 -0.74
N ILE A 54 -2.16 -6.27 0.29
CA ILE A 54 -1.68 -6.08 1.66
C ILE A 54 -0.84 -7.30 2.00
N LEU A 55 0.43 -7.06 2.28
CA LEU A 55 1.40 -8.04 2.74
C LEU A 55 1.63 -7.87 4.25
N PRO A 56 2.31 -8.78 4.93
CA PRO A 56 2.47 -8.68 6.38
C PRO A 56 3.07 -7.35 6.86
N ASP A 57 4.00 -6.76 6.10
CA ASP A 57 4.80 -5.60 6.49
C ASP A 57 4.69 -4.41 5.52
N HIS A 58 3.97 -4.55 4.41
CA HIS A 58 3.79 -3.45 3.47
C HIS A 58 2.53 -3.56 2.62
N ILE A 59 2.18 -2.46 1.97
CA ILE A 59 1.02 -2.32 1.10
C ILE A 59 1.48 -1.76 -0.23
N HIS A 60 1.10 -2.40 -1.34
CA HIS A 60 1.14 -1.79 -2.65
C HIS A 60 -0.28 -1.47 -3.10
N MET A 61 -0.48 -0.31 -3.69
CA MET A 61 -1.79 0.06 -4.24
C MET A 61 -1.68 1.08 -5.37
N ILE A 62 -2.68 1.09 -6.24
CA ILE A 62 -2.96 2.18 -7.16
C ILE A 62 -4.14 2.97 -6.59
N LEU A 63 -3.92 4.25 -6.33
CA LEU A 63 -4.89 5.17 -5.76
C LEU A 63 -5.15 6.32 -6.73
N THR A 64 -6.43 6.58 -7.00
CA THR A 64 -6.92 7.68 -7.85
C THR A 64 -7.70 8.65 -6.97
N PRO A 65 -7.11 9.77 -6.53
CA PRO A 65 -7.83 10.77 -5.76
C PRO A 65 -8.68 11.65 -6.69
N GLU A 66 -9.81 12.15 -6.20
CA GLU A 66 -10.59 13.14 -6.93
C GLU A 66 -9.81 14.45 -7.09
N ASN A 67 -9.18 14.92 -6.02
CA ASN A 67 -8.24 16.04 -6.05
C ASN A 67 -6.81 15.52 -5.83
N ALA A 68 -5.92 15.84 -6.75
CA ALA A 68 -4.55 15.35 -6.70
C ALA A 68 -3.81 15.70 -5.41
N GLU A 69 -4.08 16.87 -4.84
CA GLU A 69 -3.46 17.34 -3.59
C GLU A 69 -3.85 16.51 -2.36
N ASP A 70 -4.93 15.71 -2.46
CA ASP A 70 -5.45 14.93 -1.34
C ASP A 70 -4.68 13.63 -1.08
N TYR A 71 -3.97 13.05 -2.07
CA TYR A 71 -3.38 11.73 -1.85
C TYR A 71 -2.40 11.66 -0.66
N PRO A 72 -1.57 12.69 -0.36
CA PRO A 72 -0.73 12.63 0.83
C PRO A 72 -1.55 12.70 2.12
N HIS A 73 -2.66 13.40 2.11
CA HIS A 73 -3.58 13.50 3.24
C HIS A 73 -4.36 12.20 3.47
N ILE A 74 -4.75 11.53 2.38
CA ILE A 74 -5.36 10.20 2.38
C ILE A 74 -4.43 9.22 3.09
N ILE A 75 -3.17 9.12 2.64
CA ILE A 75 -2.17 8.21 3.22
C ILE A 75 -1.87 8.58 4.68
N ARG A 76 -1.73 9.86 4.98
CA ARG A 76 -1.52 10.33 6.35
C ARG A 76 -2.68 9.93 7.27
N THR A 77 -3.92 10.04 6.80
CA THR A 77 -5.11 9.68 7.58
C THR A 77 -5.11 8.18 7.88
N ILE A 78 -4.86 7.32 6.86
CA ILE A 78 -4.77 5.88 7.02
C ILE A 78 -3.70 5.52 8.06
N LYS A 79 -2.47 6.02 7.88
CA LYS A 79 -1.35 5.75 8.79
C LYS A 79 -1.61 6.23 10.22
N THR A 80 -2.18 7.41 10.37
CA THR A 80 -2.44 8.02 11.68
C THR A 80 -3.55 7.27 12.41
N TYR A 81 -4.65 6.94 11.74
CA TYR A 81 -5.75 6.18 12.35
C TYR A 81 -5.27 4.80 12.80
N PHE A 82 -4.58 4.06 11.93
CA PHE A 82 -4.01 2.76 12.26
C PHE A 82 -3.06 2.84 13.47
N SER A 83 -2.08 3.75 13.44
CA SER A 83 -1.11 3.90 14.55
C SER A 83 -1.76 4.30 15.87
N ARG A 84 -2.84 5.09 15.81
CA ARG A 84 -3.53 5.56 17.03
C ARG A 84 -4.27 4.43 17.73
N HIS A 85 -4.84 3.50 16.99
CA HIS A 85 -5.68 2.42 17.51
C HIS A 85 -4.95 1.06 17.60
N LEU A 86 -3.73 0.96 17.07
CA LEU A 86 -2.91 -0.25 17.18
C LEU A 86 -2.50 -0.49 18.63
N ASN A 87 -2.64 -1.73 19.10
CA ASN A 87 -2.19 -2.12 20.44
C ASN A 87 -0.67 -1.95 20.55
N PRO A 88 -0.16 -1.29 21.61
CA PRO A 88 1.27 -1.05 21.83
C PRO A 88 2.15 -2.30 21.78
N LYS A 89 1.62 -3.47 22.16
CA LYS A 89 2.35 -4.76 22.09
C LYS A 89 3.00 -5.03 20.72
N TYR A 90 2.44 -4.46 19.64
CA TYR A 90 2.93 -4.66 18.28
C TYR A 90 4.14 -3.78 17.91
N TYR A 91 4.45 -2.75 18.68
CA TYR A 91 5.53 -1.81 18.32
C TYR A 91 6.41 -1.36 19.49
N GLU A 92 6.01 -1.55 20.76
CA GLU A 92 6.74 -1.06 21.93
C GLU A 92 8.13 -1.71 22.12
N HIS A 93 8.32 -2.92 21.54
CA HIS A 93 9.59 -3.64 21.58
C HIS A 93 10.59 -3.20 20.50
N LEU A 94 10.17 -2.37 19.56
CA LEU A 94 11.01 -1.94 18.45
C LEU A 94 11.97 -0.83 18.88
N PHE A 95 13.20 -0.92 18.39
CA PHE A 95 14.21 0.10 18.69
C PHE A 95 13.82 1.46 18.12
N GLN A 96 13.95 2.49 18.95
CA GLN A 96 13.79 3.89 18.57
C GLN A 96 15.03 4.69 18.95
N SER A 97 15.42 5.64 18.10
CA SER A 97 16.44 6.61 18.47
C SER A 97 15.92 7.61 19.52
N GLN A 98 16.81 8.24 20.28
CA GLN A 98 16.42 9.25 21.25
C GLN A 98 15.58 10.37 20.63
N SER A 99 15.93 10.84 19.44
CA SER A 99 15.15 11.85 18.70
C SER A 99 13.72 11.39 18.37
N GLN A 100 13.53 10.11 18.08
CA GLN A 100 12.18 9.58 17.82
C GLN A 100 11.34 9.55 19.10
N ILE A 101 11.95 9.18 20.22
CA ILE A 101 11.33 9.17 21.55
C ILE A 101 10.93 10.58 21.96
N ASP A 102 11.85 11.54 21.86
CA ASP A 102 11.64 12.95 22.20
C ASP A 102 10.49 13.58 21.38
N ASN A 103 10.37 13.18 20.10
CA ASN A 103 9.31 13.61 19.22
C ASN A 103 8.01 12.77 19.34
N ARG A 104 7.93 11.86 20.31
CA ARG A 104 6.78 10.96 20.53
C ARG A 104 6.36 10.18 19.28
N TYR A 105 7.33 9.81 18.45
CA TYR A 105 7.07 9.03 17.25
C TYR A 105 6.67 7.60 17.63
N LYS A 106 5.57 7.12 17.06
CA LYS A 106 5.18 5.70 17.18
C LYS A 106 5.84 4.90 16.05
N PRO A 107 6.65 3.87 16.36
CA PRO A 107 7.38 3.08 15.35
C PRO A 107 6.47 2.06 14.66
N VAL A 108 5.41 2.52 14.01
CA VAL A 108 4.43 1.68 13.30
C VAL A 108 4.69 1.68 11.80
N TRP A 109 5.00 2.84 11.24
CA TRP A 109 5.22 3.02 9.81
C TRP A 109 6.57 3.63 9.52
N GLN A 110 7.15 3.31 8.36
CA GLN A 110 8.25 4.11 7.82
C GLN A 110 7.74 5.53 7.57
N ARG A 111 8.62 6.51 7.80
CA ARG A 111 8.24 7.94 7.68
C ARG A 111 7.84 8.29 6.25
N ARG A 112 8.62 7.80 5.27
CA ARG A 112 8.38 8.01 3.85
C ARG A 112 7.67 6.80 3.26
N TYR A 113 7.02 6.98 2.13
CA TYR A 113 6.50 5.94 1.28
C TYR A 113 6.96 6.20 -0.16
N TYR A 114 7.05 5.15 -0.95
CA TYR A 114 7.34 5.28 -2.37
C TYR A 114 6.06 5.70 -3.10
N GLU A 115 6.19 6.61 -4.07
CA GLU A 115 5.11 7.04 -4.94
C GLU A 115 5.60 7.17 -6.39
N HIS A 116 4.75 6.79 -7.32
CA HIS A 116 4.96 6.94 -8.74
C HIS A 116 3.67 7.37 -9.41
N THR A 117 3.71 8.49 -10.15
CA THR A 117 2.57 8.93 -10.95
C THR A 117 2.44 8.06 -12.18
N ILE A 118 1.29 7.40 -12.36
CA ILE A 118 1.03 6.56 -13.52
C ILE A 118 0.88 7.42 -14.77
N ARG A 119 1.61 7.08 -15.82
CA ARG A 119 1.78 7.94 -17.01
C ARG A 119 0.82 7.60 -18.13
N ASP A 120 0.54 6.30 -18.30
CA ASP A 120 -0.25 5.77 -19.40
C ASP A 120 -0.85 4.40 -19.01
N GLU A 121 -1.65 3.84 -19.91
CA GLU A 121 -2.30 2.54 -19.72
C GLU A 121 -1.29 1.39 -19.56
N LYS A 122 -0.18 1.44 -20.27
CA LYS A 122 0.87 0.41 -20.16
C LYS A 122 1.53 0.43 -18.79
N ASP A 123 1.85 1.62 -18.27
CA ASP A 123 2.39 1.80 -16.91
C ASP A 123 1.37 1.35 -15.85
N PHE A 124 0.08 1.67 -16.05
CA PHE A 124 -1.01 1.22 -15.20
C PHE A 124 -1.10 -0.31 -15.13
N ASN A 125 -1.14 -0.97 -16.29
CA ASN A 125 -1.27 -2.43 -16.36
C ASN A 125 -0.06 -3.13 -15.74
N ARG A 126 1.16 -2.68 -16.03
CA ARG A 126 2.38 -3.22 -15.40
C ARG A 126 2.36 -3.08 -13.87
N ARG A 127 1.89 -1.94 -13.34
CA ARG A 127 1.77 -1.73 -11.88
C ARG A 127 0.69 -2.61 -11.28
N MET A 128 -0.41 -2.81 -11.99
CA MET A 128 -1.48 -3.69 -11.55
C MET A 128 -1.02 -5.15 -11.50
N ASP A 129 -0.31 -5.62 -12.54
CA ASP A 129 0.28 -6.95 -12.57
C ASP A 129 1.28 -7.14 -11.42
N TYR A 130 2.17 -6.17 -11.21
CA TYR A 130 3.10 -6.16 -10.09
C TYR A 130 2.39 -6.31 -8.73
N ILE A 131 1.33 -5.52 -8.49
CA ILE A 131 0.54 -5.59 -7.25
C ILE A 131 -0.03 -7.00 -7.06
N HIS A 132 -0.61 -7.57 -8.10
CA HIS A 132 -1.29 -8.85 -8.00
C HIS A 132 -0.33 -10.03 -7.91
N TYR A 133 0.85 -9.95 -8.54
CA TYR A 133 1.88 -10.98 -8.47
C TYR A 133 2.70 -10.93 -7.17
N ASN A 134 2.67 -9.85 -6.44
CA ASN A 134 3.53 -9.58 -5.29
C ASN A 134 3.51 -10.68 -4.21
N PRO A 135 2.36 -11.30 -3.83
CA PRO A 135 2.35 -12.41 -2.87
C PRO A 135 3.10 -13.66 -3.36
N VAL A 136 3.12 -13.90 -4.67
CA VAL A 136 3.88 -15.00 -5.29
C VAL A 136 5.37 -14.64 -5.31
N LYS A 137 5.72 -13.41 -5.70
CA LYS A 137 7.10 -12.88 -5.68
C LYS A 137 7.74 -13.03 -4.29
N HIS A 138 6.98 -12.79 -3.23
CA HIS A 138 7.43 -12.93 -1.83
C HIS A 138 7.25 -14.35 -1.26
N GLU A 139 6.89 -15.32 -2.10
CA GLU A 139 6.76 -16.73 -1.71
C GLU A 139 5.73 -16.99 -0.58
N TYR A 140 4.75 -16.09 -0.41
CA TYR A 140 3.66 -16.31 0.55
C TYR A 140 2.64 -17.33 0.05
N VAL A 141 2.47 -17.42 -1.28
CA VAL A 141 1.56 -18.34 -1.97
C VAL A 141 2.17 -18.75 -3.31
N GLU A 142 1.73 -19.88 -3.84
CA GLU A 142 2.15 -20.36 -5.17
C GLU A 142 1.39 -19.66 -6.30
N ARG A 143 0.15 -19.22 -6.05
CA ARG A 143 -0.72 -18.56 -7.04
C ARG A 143 -1.31 -17.28 -6.45
N ALA A 144 -1.38 -16.22 -7.26
CA ALA A 144 -1.94 -14.93 -6.86
C ALA A 144 -3.38 -15.04 -6.32
N ASN A 145 -4.17 -15.98 -6.85
CA ASN A 145 -5.55 -16.21 -6.43
C ASN A 145 -5.68 -16.76 -4.99
N ASP A 146 -4.63 -17.35 -4.45
CA ASP A 146 -4.63 -17.94 -3.11
C ASP A 146 -4.38 -16.89 -2.00
N TRP A 147 -4.05 -15.64 -2.37
CA TRP A 147 -3.84 -14.54 -1.44
C TRP A 147 -5.10 -13.71 -1.23
N SER A 148 -5.74 -13.86 -0.07
CA SER A 148 -7.05 -13.23 0.24
C SER A 148 -6.98 -11.71 0.45
N PHE A 149 -5.79 -11.14 0.66
CA PHE A 149 -5.59 -9.71 0.96
C PHE A 149 -5.14 -8.93 -0.27
N SER A 150 -5.76 -9.26 -1.42
CA SER A 150 -5.49 -8.66 -2.72
C SER A 150 -6.79 -8.34 -3.45
N SER A 151 -6.73 -7.36 -4.34
CA SER A 151 -7.81 -7.09 -5.30
C SER A 151 -7.84 -8.08 -6.48
N PHE A 152 -6.88 -9.00 -6.59
CA PHE A 152 -6.76 -9.95 -7.70
C PHE A 152 -8.07 -10.69 -8.00
N GLN A 153 -8.71 -11.26 -6.97
CA GLN A 153 -9.96 -12.01 -7.12
C GLN A 153 -11.12 -11.17 -7.70
N LYS A 154 -11.14 -9.84 -7.43
CA LYS A 154 -12.10 -8.93 -8.07
C LYS A 154 -11.86 -8.90 -9.59
N TYR A 155 -10.59 -8.81 -10.01
CA TYR A 155 -10.24 -8.72 -11.42
C TYR A 155 -10.37 -10.06 -12.16
N VAL A 156 -10.20 -11.19 -11.49
CA VAL A 156 -10.59 -12.51 -12.04
C VAL A 156 -12.10 -12.54 -12.33
N LYS A 157 -12.94 -12.10 -11.40
CA LYS A 157 -14.40 -12.04 -11.59
C LYS A 157 -14.83 -11.10 -12.72
N LEU A 158 -14.05 -10.06 -12.99
CA LEU A 158 -14.27 -9.12 -14.08
C LEU A 158 -13.70 -9.60 -15.41
N GLY A 159 -13.01 -10.75 -15.46
CA GLY A 159 -12.44 -11.33 -16.66
C GLY A 159 -11.13 -10.70 -17.12
N TYR A 160 -10.43 -9.94 -16.28
CA TYR A 160 -9.11 -9.38 -16.59
C TYR A 160 -8.00 -10.40 -16.42
N TYR A 161 -8.15 -11.34 -15.48
CA TYR A 161 -7.21 -12.43 -15.22
C TYR A 161 -7.92 -13.76 -15.22
N GLU A 162 -7.20 -14.81 -15.61
CA GLU A 162 -7.61 -16.19 -15.35
C GLU A 162 -7.25 -16.58 -13.90
N GLN A 163 -7.91 -17.61 -13.36
CA GLN A 163 -7.68 -18.01 -11.95
C GLN A 163 -6.26 -18.54 -11.69
N ASP A 164 -5.66 -19.11 -12.72
CA ASP A 164 -4.30 -19.66 -12.73
C ASP A 164 -3.29 -18.71 -13.38
N TRP A 165 -3.66 -17.43 -13.51
CA TRP A 165 -2.77 -16.42 -14.08
C TRP A 165 -1.41 -16.41 -13.38
N TYR A 166 -0.40 -16.40 -14.18
CA TYR A 166 1.00 -16.44 -13.81
C TYR A 166 1.76 -15.40 -14.62
N ASP A 167 2.52 -14.56 -13.96
CA ASP A 167 3.34 -13.58 -14.63
C ASP A 167 4.66 -14.19 -15.05
N LEU A 168 4.92 -14.21 -16.36
CA LEU A 168 6.16 -14.68 -16.96
C LEU A 168 7.17 -13.55 -17.26
N SER A 169 6.80 -12.29 -16.99
CA SER A 169 7.67 -11.16 -17.30
C SER A 169 8.77 -11.01 -16.23
N GLU A 170 10.02 -11.27 -16.61
CA GLU A 170 11.22 -11.00 -15.80
C GLU A 170 11.41 -9.50 -15.49
N ASP A 171 10.56 -8.61 -16.05
CA ASP A 171 10.70 -7.15 -16.04
C ASP A 171 9.90 -6.43 -14.93
N ILE A 172 9.31 -7.14 -13.97
CA ILE A 172 8.48 -6.51 -12.91
C ILE A 172 9.26 -6.27 -11.62
N ASP A 173 10.46 -5.74 -11.70
CA ASP A 173 11.17 -5.26 -10.51
C ASP A 173 11.09 -3.74 -10.43
N PHE A 174 10.29 -3.22 -9.47
CA PHE A 174 10.11 -1.80 -9.20
C PHE A 174 10.63 -1.39 -7.82
N GLU A 175 11.38 -2.28 -7.15
CA GLU A 175 12.01 -1.97 -5.85
C GLU A 175 13.40 -1.38 -5.99
#